data_83849828271e6117b2a832825b63b184
#
_entry.id   83849828271e6117b2a832825b63b184
#
_cell.length_a   1.000
_cell.length_b   1.000
_cell.length_c   1.000
_cell.angle_alpha   90.00
_cell.angle_beta   90.00
_cell.angle_gamma   90.00
#
_symmetry.space_group_name_H-M   'P 1'
#
loop_
_entity.id
_entity.type
_entity.pdbx_description
1 polymer ?
#
loop_
_entity_poly.entity_id
_entity_poly.type
_entity_poly.pdbx_seq_one_letter_code
_entity_poly.pdbx_strand_id
1 'polypeptide(L)'
;MLTIPTNFNNDIQGKDTNLFPFVAIGNYPDDYTNYAPLIAISTNVATIGGDYFKPLLLNVPGIKESIDVEKRNYKISNVTLNISNAPYEGVRFSELVQDKSLINMEVRIFWASPSISGYSLYDYNPDWITDGSAFLAYFGTIRRYTHDDEKVQIQL
;
A
#
# COMPACT_ATOMS: atom_id res chain seq x y z
N MET A 1 -17.36 4.17 -12.49
CA MET A 1 -17.07 2.75 -12.74
C MET A 1 -15.62 2.54 -12.35
N LEU A 2 -15.33 1.57 -11.49
CA LEU A 2 -13.95 1.27 -11.07
C LEU A 2 -13.21 0.62 -12.23
N THR A 3 -12.08 1.17 -12.63
CA THR A 3 -11.24 0.60 -13.69
C THR A 3 -10.28 -0.41 -13.06
N ILE A 4 -10.44 -1.68 -13.41
CA ILE A 4 -9.58 -2.75 -12.93
C ILE A 4 -8.54 -3.04 -14.04
N PRO A 5 -7.23 -3.05 -13.74
CA PRO A 5 -6.21 -3.36 -14.72
C PRO A 5 -6.40 -4.75 -15.35
N THR A 6 -6.11 -4.87 -16.64
CA THR A 6 -6.43 -6.08 -17.43
C THR A 6 -5.75 -7.34 -16.89
N ASN A 7 -4.45 -7.29 -16.61
CA ASN A 7 -3.72 -8.44 -16.07
C ASN A 7 -4.20 -8.82 -14.66
N PHE A 8 -4.46 -7.84 -13.81
CA PHE A 8 -5.04 -8.06 -12.50
C PHE A 8 -6.42 -8.73 -12.62
N ASN A 9 -7.28 -8.24 -13.53
CA ASN A 9 -8.60 -8.82 -13.76
C ASN A 9 -8.52 -10.26 -14.28
N ASN A 10 -7.59 -10.56 -15.16
CA ASN A 10 -7.38 -11.92 -15.68
C ASN A 10 -6.91 -12.86 -14.55
N ASP A 11 -6.00 -12.40 -13.71
CA ASP A 11 -5.48 -13.19 -12.58
C ASP A 11 -6.57 -13.50 -11.55
N ILE A 12 -7.41 -12.53 -11.18
CA ILE A 12 -8.49 -12.76 -10.18
C ILE A 12 -9.60 -13.68 -10.69
N GLN A 13 -9.70 -13.89 -11.99
CA GLN A 13 -10.62 -14.86 -12.59
C GLN A 13 -10.02 -16.28 -12.66
N GLY A 14 -8.74 -16.42 -12.35
CA GLY A 14 -8.08 -17.73 -12.28
C GLY A 14 -8.58 -18.59 -11.10
N LYS A 15 -8.40 -19.90 -11.21
CA LYS A 15 -8.84 -20.85 -10.17
C LYS A 15 -8.05 -20.73 -8.86
N ASP A 16 -6.78 -20.34 -8.95
CA ASP A 16 -5.83 -20.28 -7.84
C ASP A 16 -5.23 -18.87 -7.76
N THR A 17 -6.04 -17.92 -7.37
CA THR A 17 -5.58 -16.53 -7.25
C THR A 17 -5.10 -16.25 -5.83
N ASN A 18 -3.86 -15.82 -5.71
CA ASN A 18 -3.28 -15.34 -4.46
C ASN A 18 -3.00 -13.84 -4.59
N LEU A 19 -3.80 -13.02 -3.90
CA LEU A 19 -3.63 -11.57 -3.89
C LEU A 19 -2.80 -11.14 -2.68
N PHE A 20 -1.90 -10.20 -2.89
CA PHE A 20 -1.03 -9.66 -1.86
C PHE A 20 -1.31 -8.17 -1.66
N PRO A 21 -1.51 -7.72 -0.41
CA PRO A 21 -1.57 -6.30 -0.12
C PRO A 21 -0.15 -5.73 -0.07
N PHE A 22 0.06 -4.62 -0.76
CA PHE A 22 1.29 -3.84 -0.71
C PHE A 22 0.98 -2.44 -0.22
N VAL A 23 1.82 -1.93 0.67
CA VAL A 23 1.70 -0.59 1.22
C VAL A 23 2.99 0.17 0.96
N ALA A 24 2.87 1.29 0.29
CA ALA A 24 3.95 2.22 0.04
C ALA A 24 3.70 3.51 0.80
N ILE A 25 4.67 3.95 1.60
CA ILE A 25 4.62 5.18 2.39
C ILE A 25 5.76 6.08 1.96
N GLY A 26 5.45 7.33 1.64
CA GLY A 26 6.43 8.34 1.31
C GLY A 26 5.79 9.53 0.62
N ASN A 27 6.49 10.68 0.68
CA ASN A 27 6.12 11.83 -0.12
C ASN A 27 6.67 11.63 -1.52
N TYR A 28 5.83 11.84 -2.47
CA TYR A 28 6.11 11.62 -3.87
C TYR A 28 6.49 12.95 -4.50
N PRO A 29 7.72 13.12 -5.03
CA PRO A 29 8.05 14.33 -5.77
C PRO A 29 7.16 14.43 -7.02
N ASP A 30 6.85 15.65 -7.43
CA ASP A 30 5.97 15.94 -8.58
C ASP A 30 6.56 15.45 -9.91
N ASP A 31 7.83 15.06 -9.90
CA ASP A 31 8.50 14.49 -11.05
C ASP A 31 8.59 12.96 -10.88
N TYR A 32 7.82 12.25 -11.65
CA TYR A 32 7.59 10.81 -11.61
C TYR A 32 8.76 9.95 -12.11
N THR A 33 9.94 10.49 -12.25
CA THR A 33 11.06 9.81 -12.94
C THR A 33 12.02 9.03 -12.02
N ASN A 34 11.99 9.26 -10.70
CA ASN A 34 12.87 8.58 -9.74
C ASN A 34 12.13 8.21 -8.45
N TYR A 35 11.38 7.14 -8.52
CA TYR A 35 10.41 6.83 -7.52
C TYR A 35 10.85 5.65 -6.65
N ALA A 36 11.20 5.92 -5.41
CA ALA A 36 11.31 4.90 -4.36
C ALA A 36 10.47 5.32 -3.15
N PRO A 37 9.58 4.47 -2.63
CA PRO A 37 8.90 4.78 -1.38
C PRO A 37 9.92 4.89 -0.27
N LEU A 38 9.64 5.73 0.70
CA LEU A 38 10.42 5.79 1.91
C LEU A 38 10.35 4.46 2.67
N ILE A 39 9.17 3.85 2.64
CA ILE A 39 8.87 2.58 3.31
C ILE A 39 7.97 1.77 2.38
N ALA A 40 8.40 0.54 2.10
CA ALA A 40 7.64 -0.45 1.35
C ALA A 40 7.41 -1.68 2.22
N ILE A 41 6.15 -2.02 2.48
CA ILE A 41 5.77 -3.15 3.34
C ILE A 41 4.66 -3.99 2.70
N SER A 42 4.65 -5.27 3.03
CA SER A 42 3.60 -6.20 2.65
C SER A 42 3.39 -7.27 3.73
N THR A 43 2.48 -8.21 3.49
CA THR A 43 2.31 -9.38 4.35
C THR A 43 3.39 -10.45 4.13
N ASN A 44 4.02 -10.44 2.96
CA ASN A 44 5.07 -11.39 2.57
C ASN A 44 6.27 -10.63 1.96
N VAL A 45 7.43 -11.26 1.97
CA VAL A 45 8.60 -10.73 1.25
C VAL A 45 8.32 -10.70 -0.24
N ALA A 46 8.54 -9.55 -0.86
CA ALA A 46 8.42 -9.39 -2.30
C ALA A 46 9.39 -8.33 -2.82
N THR A 47 9.84 -8.50 -4.07
CA THR A 47 10.58 -7.48 -4.81
C THR A 47 9.79 -7.15 -6.07
N ILE A 48 9.40 -5.89 -6.21
CA ILE A 48 8.55 -5.43 -7.30
C ILE A 48 9.18 -4.18 -7.90
N GLY A 49 9.47 -4.20 -9.19
CA GLY A 49 10.08 -3.06 -9.88
C GLY A 49 11.44 -2.60 -9.32
N GLY A 50 12.15 -3.48 -8.62
CA GLY A 50 13.41 -3.16 -7.93
C GLY A 50 13.23 -2.77 -6.45
N ASP A 51 12.00 -2.50 -6.00
CA ASP A 51 11.72 -2.16 -4.60
C ASP A 51 11.48 -3.41 -3.75
N TYR A 52 12.14 -3.45 -2.60
CA TYR A 52 12.02 -4.53 -1.64
C TYR A 52 10.93 -4.24 -0.61
N PHE A 53 9.88 -5.05 -0.62
CA PHE A 53 8.78 -4.99 0.33
C PHE A 53 9.05 -5.87 1.55
N LYS A 54 9.15 -5.25 2.71
CA LYS A 54 9.38 -5.95 3.98
C LYS A 54 8.09 -6.59 4.49
N PRO A 55 8.14 -7.83 5.02
CA PRO A 55 6.95 -8.55 5.51
C PRO A 55 6.54 -8.07 6.91
N LEU A 56 6.27 -6.79 7.05
CA LEU A 56 5.95 -6.15 8.32
C LEU A 56 4.46 -5.86 8.50
N LEU A 57 3.64 -5.99 7.46
CA LEU A 57 2.21 -5.77 7.53
C LEU A 57 1.52 -6.94 8.24
N LEU A 58 0.94 -6.69 9.42
CA LEU A 58 0.35 -7.74 10.25
C LEU A 58 -1.05 -8.17 9.79
N ASN A 59 -1.77 -7.27 9.14
CA ASN A 59 -3.12 -7.56 8.66
C ASN A 59 -3.43 -6.81 7.38
N VAL A 60 -4.35 -7.38 6.63
CA VAL A 60 -4.93 -6.69 5.46
C VAL A 60 -5.80 -5.54 5.94
N PRO A 61 -5.54 -4.30 5.52
CA PRO A 61 -6.35 -3.16 5.94
C PRO A 61 -7.78 -3.28 5.39
N GLY A 62 -8.76 -3.10 6.26
CA GLY A 62 -10.15 -3.01 5.85
C GLY A 62 -10.46 -1.62 5.29
N ILE A 63 -10.80 -1.56 4.01
CA ILE A 63 -11.25 -0.32 3.35
C ILE A 63 -12.77 -0.41 3.20
N LYS A 64 -13.49 0.53 3.83
CA LYS A 64 -14.94 0.60 3.73
C LYS A 64 -15.34 1.96 3.18
N GLU A 65 -16.17 1.93 2.18
CA GLU A 65 -16.77 3.12 1.60
C GLU A 65 -18.28 3.12 1.88
N SER A 66 -18.81 4.27 2.22
CA SER A 66 -20.24 4.43 2.44
C SER A 66 -20.74 5.74 1.81
N ILE A 67 -21.95 5.68 1.25
CA ILE A 67 -22.63 6.85 0.72
C ILE A 67 -23.82 7.14 1.65
N ASP A 68 -23.82 8.33 2.24
CA ASP A 68 -24.99 8.84 2.94
C ASP A 68 -25.93 9.46 1.90
N VAL A 69 -26.96 8.71 1.54
CA VAL A 69 -27.91 9.10 0.48
C VAL A 69 -28.72 10.34 0.87
N GLU A 70 -29.03 10.50 2.16
CA GLU A 70 -29.80 11.65 2.64
C GLU A 70 -29.00 12.95 2.57
N LYS A 71 -27.74 12.88 3.01
CA LYS A 71 -26.82 14.04 3.03
C LYS A 71 -26.01 14.19 1.76
N ARG A 72 -26.11 13.27 0.83
CA ARG A 72 -25.31 13.19 -0.40
C ARG A 72 -23.79 13.28 -0.14
N ASN A 73 -23.35 12.77 1.00
CA ASN A 73 -21.97 12.77 1.41
C ASN A 73 -21.33 11.39 1.21
N TYR A 74 -20.19 11.38 0.55
CA TYR A 74 -19.33 10.22 0.44
C TYR A 74 -18.42 10.16 1.66
N LYS A 75 -18.38 9.03 2.34
CA LYS A 75 -17.48 8.80 3.46
C LYS A 75 -16.59 7.61 3.17
N ILE A 76 -15.28 7.84 3.20
CA ILE A 76 -14.29 6.77 3.29
C ILE A 76 -14.04 6.53 4.78
N SER A 77 -14.08 5.28 5.21
CA SER A 77 -13.76 4.93 6.59
C SER A 77 -12.29 5.19 6.89
N ASN A 78 -11.96 5.45 8.14
CA ASN A 78 -10.57 5.46 8.58
C ASN A 78 -9.95 4.09 8.31
N VAL A 79 -8.85 4.09 7.57
CA VAL A 79 -8.06 2.89 7.33
C VAL A 79 -6.96 2.82 8.40
N THR A 80 -6.84 1.67 9.04
CA THR A 80 -5.79 1.42 10.04
C THR A 80 -4.84 0.34 9.56
N LEU A 81 -3.56 0.68 9.49
CA LEU A 81 -2.49 -0.28 9.22
C LEU A 81 -1.88 -0.73 10.54
N ASN A 82 -1.76 -2.03 10.73
CA ASN A 82 -1.02 -2.63 11.82
C ASN A 82 0.28 -3.21 11.27
N ILE A 83 1.40 -2.72 11.77
CA ILE A 83 2.74 -3.03 11.29
C ILE A 83 3.51 -3.65 12.45
N SER A 84 4.27 -4.71 12.19
CA SER A 84 5.14 -5.32 13.17
C SER A 84 6.25 -4.36 13.60
N ASN A 85 6.45 -4.20 14.90
CA ASN A 85 7.60 -3.49 15.46
C ASN A 85 8.67 -4.45 15.99
N ALA A 86 8.53 -5.75 15.76
CA ALA A 86 9.57 -6.71 16.01
C ALA A 86 10.80 -6.44 15.10
N PRO A 87 12.02 -6.68 15.57
CA PRO A 87 13.20 -6.48 14.73
C PRO A 87 13.14 -7.35 13.48
N TYR A 88 13.25 -6.73 12.31
CA TYR A 88 13.39 -7.38 11.03
C TYR A 88 14.72 -6.96 10.41
N GLU A 89 15.57 -7.92 10.05
CA GLU A 89 16.94 -7.65 9.61
C GLU A 89 17.74 -6.78 10.62
N GLY A 90 17.45 -6.95 11.92
CA GLY A 90 18.13 -6.25 13.01
C GLY A 90 17.60 -4.84 13.33
N VAL A 91 16.57 -4.36 12.62
CA VAL A 91 16.02 -3.01 12.79
C VAL A 91 14.51 -3.07 13.02
N ARG A 92 14.00 -2.29 13.98
CA ARG A 92 12.57 -2.14 14.22
C ARG A 92 11.95 -1.13 13.26
N PHE A 93 10.66 -1.27 12.97
CA PHE A 93 9.96 -0.28 12.15
C PHE A 93 10.02 1.13 12.77
N SER A 94 9.85 1.24 14.08
CA SER A 94 9.95 2.53 14.80
C SER A 94 11.34 3.17 14.69
N GLU A 95 12.40 2.38 14.57
CA GLU A 95 13.76 2.87 14.35
C GLU A 95 13.98 3.34 12.91
N LEU A 96 13.37 2.67 11.92
CA LEU A 96 13.43 3.09 10.52
C LEU A 96 12.83 4.48 10.29
N VAL A 97 11.90 4.89 11.14
CA VAL A 97 11.15 6.13 10.97
C VAL A 97 11.45 7.19 12.05
N GLN A 98 12.36 6.90 12.98
CA GLN A 98 12.64 7.80 14.13
C GLN A 98 13.06 9.21 13.72
N ASP A 99 13.79 9.35 12.62
CA ASP A 99 14.31 10.64 12.13
C ASP A 99 13.33 11.33 11.14
N LYS A 100 12.14 10.76 10.96
CA LYS A 100 11.19 11.21 9.96
C LYS A 100 9.81 11.42 10.55
N SER A 101 9.16 12.51 10.22
CA SER A 101 7.75 12.69 10.55
C SER A 101 6.90 11.88 9.59
N LEU A 102 6.17 10.88 10.08
CA LEU A 102 5.20 10.14 9.28
C LEU A 102 3.91 10.93 9.03
N ILE A 103 3.62 11.93 9.85
CA ILE A 103 2.38 12.72 9.74
C ILE A 103 2.36 13.47 8.39
N ASN A 104 1.22 13.40 7.72
CA ASN A 104 0.97 13.94 6.38
C ASN A 104 1.74 13.24 5.25
N MET A 105 2.49 12.17 5.51
CA MET A 105 3.05 11.37 4.42
C MET A 105 1.94 10.65 3.66
N GLU A 106 2.13 10.57 2.35
CA GLU A 106 1.24 9.83 1.47
C GLU A 106 1.36 8.33 1.71
N VAL A 107 0.23 7.65 1.62
CA VAL A 107 0.14 6.19 1.70
C VAL A 107 -0.66 5.67 0.53
N ARG A 108 -0.11 4.69 -0.15
CA ARG A 108 -0.79 3.96 -1.21
C ARG A 108 -0.88 2.50 -0.82
N ILE A 109 -2.08 1.96 -0.94
CA ILE A 109 -2.36 0.55 -0.68
C ILE A 109 -2.77 -0.09 -1.98
N PHE A 110 -2.02 -1.11 -2.38
CA PHE A 110 -2.26 -1.86 -3.60
C PHE A 110 -2.64 -3.30 -3.28
N TRP A 111 -3.51 -3.85 -4.11
CA TRP A 111 -3.60 -5.27 -4.31
C TRP A 111 -2.78 -5.65 -5.53
N ALA A 112 -1.97 -6.65 -5.41
CA ALA A 112 -1.21 -7.19 -6.53
C ALA A 112 -1.54 -8.66 -6.74
N SER A 113 -1.54 -9.05 -8.00
CA SER A 113 -1.71 -10.42 -8.46
C SER A 113 -0.37 -11.08 -8.77
N PRO A 114 -0.31 -12.41 -8.94
CA PRO A 114 0.94 -13.12 -9.22
C PRO A 114 1.70 -12.64 -10.45
N SER A 115 1.02 -12.06 -11.43
CA SER A 115 1.64 -11.54 -12.67
C SER A 115 2.39 -10.22 -12.51
N ILE A 116 2.48 -9.69 -11.28
CA ILE A 116 3.13 -8.39 -11.02
C ILE A 116 4.64 -8.38 -11.25
N SER A 117 5.26 -9.53 -11.41
CA SER A 117 6.70 -9.64 -11.62
C SER A 117 7.13 -8.84 -12.86
N GLY A 118 8.02 -7.86 -12.67
CA GLY A 118 8.58 -7.01 -13.73
C GLY A 118 7.89 -5.66 -13.92
N TYR A 119 6.80 -5.38 -13.23
CA TYR A 119 6.17 -4.06 -13.26
C TYR A 119 6.65 -3.21 -12.08
N SER A 120 6.94 -1.94 -12.34
CA SER A 120 7.12 -0.96 -11.28
C SER A 120 5.75 -0.55 -10.76
N LEU A 121 5.55 -0.62 -9.44
CA LEU A 121 4.33 -0.07 -8.79
C LEU A 121 4.24 1.45 -8.90
N TYR A 122 5.32 2.09 -9.34
CA TYR A 122 5.50 3.53 -9.26
C TYR A 122 5.62 4.19 -10.63
N ASP A 123 5.79 3.44 -11.69
CA ASP A 123 5.71 4.01 -13.02
C ASP A 123 4.30 4.54 -13.24
N TYR A 124 4.17 5.85 -13.16
CA TYR A 124 2.98 6.56 -13.59
C TYR A 124 2.87 6.51 -15.12
N ASN A 125 3.01 5.31 -15.64
CA ASN A 125 2.61 5.05 -17.00
C ASN A 125 1.10 4.77 -16.94
N PRO A 126 0.26 5.53 -17.66
CA PRO A 126 -1.17 5.26 -17.72
C PRO A 126 -1.48 3.80 -18.13
N ASP A 127 -0.54 3.11 -18.75
CA ASP A 127 -0.68 1.71 -19.16
C ASP A 127 -0.74 0.74 -17.95
N TRP A 128 -0.08 1.04 -16.83
CA TRP A 128 -0.20 0.18 -15.64
C TRP A 128 -1.59 0.23 -15.00
N ILE A 129 -2.30 1.37 -15.15
CA ILE A 129 -3.69 1.52 -14.66
C ILE A 129 -4.63 0.64 -15.47
N THR A 130 -4.33 0.43 -16.75
CA THR A 130 -5.16 -0.35 -17.66
C THR A 130 -4.72 -1.80 -17.79
N ASP A 131 -3.41 -2.06 -17.89
CA ASP A 131 -2.84 -3.36 -18.23
C ASP A 131 -2.02 -4.00 -17.09
N GLY A 132 -1.81 -3.28 -15.98
CA GLY A 132 -1.00 -3.72 -14.86
C GLY A 132 -1.57 -4.90 -14.06
N SER A 133 -0.71 -5.49 -13.22
CA SER A 133 -1.05 -6.57 -12.28
C SER A 133 -1.21 -6.08 -10.85
N ALA A 134 -1.29 -4.77 -10.65
CA ALA A 134 -1.57 -4.12 -9.37
C ALA A 134 -2.79 -3.22 -9.48
N PHE A 135 -3.61 -3.24 -8.44
CA PHE A 135 -4.79 -2.42 -8.30
C PHE A 135 -4.63 -1.48 -7.11
N LEU A 136 -4.62 -0.17 -7.35
CA LEU A 136 -4.61 0.83 -6.29
C LEU A 136 -5.96 0.84 -5.58
N ALA A 137 -6.00 0.27 -4.37
CA ALA A 137 -7.19 0.15 -3.56
C ALA A 137 -7.46 1.38 -2.70
N TYR A 138 -6.42 2.08 -2.29
CA TYR A 138 -6.53 3.25 -1.42
C TYR A 138 -5.35 4.21 -1.61
N PHE A 139 -5.68 5.49 -1.57
CA PHE A 139 -4.72 6.59 -1.52
C PHE A 139 -5.13 7.56 -0.42
N GLY A 140 -4.20 7.94 0.45
CA GLY A 140 -4.47 8.89 1.52
C GLY A 140 -3.20 9.36 2.20
N THR A 141 -3.37 10.02 3.34
CA THR A 141 -2.26 10.55 4.15
C THR A 141 -2.35 10.08 5.59
N ILE A 142 -1.19 9.97 6.23
CA ILE A 142 -1.10 9.58 7.64
C ILE A 142 -1.57 10.73 8.53
N ARG A 143 -2.61 10.47 9.32
CA ARG A 143 -3.16 11.42 10.29
C ARG A 143 -2.57 11.23 11.67
N ARG A 144 -2.36 9.99 12.06
CA ARG A 144 -1.85 9.61 13.37
C ARG A 144 -1.07 8.32 13.29
N TYR A 145 -0.03 8.19 14.10
CA TYR A 145 0.60 6.90 14.38
C TYR A 145 0.89 6.75 15.86
N THR A 146 0.85 5.51 16.33
CA THR A 146 1.23 5.11 17.68
C THR A 146 2.03 3.83 17.61
N HIS A 147 2.94 3.61 18.54
CA HIS A 147 3.72 2.39 18.58
C HIS A 147 3.95 1.92 20.03
N ASP A 148 4.10 0.64 20.17
CA ASP A 148 4.62 -0.05 21.34
C ASP A 148 5.78 -0.98 20.89
N ASP A 149 6.24 -1.85 21.77
CA ASP A 149 7.36 -2.76 21.46
C ASP A 149 7.02 -3.83 20.40
N GLU A 150 5.74 -4.15 20.23
CA GLU A 150 5.28 -5.24 19.37
C GLU A 150 4.74 -4.73 18.03
N LYS A 151 4.06 -3.59 18.05
CA LYS A 151 3.36 -3.09 16.85
C LYS A 151 3.38 -1.58 16.72
N VAL A 152 3.24 -1.14 15.49
CA VAL A 152 2.94 0.24 15.10
C VAL A 152 1.56 0.28 14.47
N GLN A 153 0.72 1.23 14.89
CA GLN A 153 -0.57 1.50 14.27
C GLN A 153 -0.53 2.84 13.55
N ILE A 154 -0.87 2.82 12.28
CA ILE A 154 -0.97 4.01 11.43
C ILE A 154 -2.43 4.21 11.05
N GLN A 155 -2.97 5.40 11.30
CA GLN A 155 -4.32 5.81 10.90
C GLN A 155 -4.23 6.77 9.71
N LEU A 156 -4.98 6.45 8.67
CA LEU A 156 -5.08 7.20 7.42
C LEU A 156 -6.36 8.01 7.36
#